data_f12a6ffae00efa7669dbae56e2bebe15
#
_entry.id   f12a6ffae00efa7669dbae56e2bebe15
#
_cell.length_a   1.000
_cell.length_b   1.000
_cell.length_c   1.000
_cell.angle_alpha   90.00
_cell.angle_beta   90.00
_cell.angle_gamma   90.00
#
_symmetry.space_group_name_H-M   'P 1'
#
loop_
_entity.id
_entity.type
_entity.pdbx_description
1 polymer ?
#
loop_
_entity_poly.entity_id
_entity_poly.type
_entity_poly.pdbx_seq_one_letter_code
_entity_poly.pdbx_strand_id
1 'polypeptide(L)'
;MSLGEKPATAEDELMKIGELAKAAHTQVETIRYYEREGLLPETARTDGNYRMYAEEHVDRLSFIRHCRGLDMTLDEIRVLLRFKDAPHENCAQVNDLLDEHIDHVATRIKELKALERQLKTLRERCRESQQASQCCILTELSSASRQVHEPATRRGHVHGAHSLK
;
A
#
# COMPACT_ATOMS: atom_id res chain seq x y z
N MET A 1 -37.15 -29.11 25.07
CA MET A 1 -37.58 -28.35 23.91
C MET A 1 -36.36 -27.59 23.40
N SER A 2 -35.68 -28.20 22.42
CA SER A 2 -34.47 -27.64 21.84
C SER A 2 -34.89 -26.78 20.67
N LEU A 3 -34.67 -25.45 20.75
CA LEU A 3 -34.85 -24.54 19.63
C LEU A 3 -33.64 -24.73 18.72
N GLY A 4 -33.90 -25.37 17.57
CA GLY A 4 -32.89 -25.54 16.55
C GLY A 4 -32.46 -24.16 16.00
N GLU A 5 -31.23 -23.78 16.22
CA GLU A 5 -30.57 -22.71 15.47
C GLU A 5 -30.52 -23.15 14.01
N LYS A 6 -31.23 -22.40 13.18
CA LYS A 6 -31.19 -22.53 11.74
C LYS A 6 -29.80 -22.08 11.29
N PRO A 7 -29.04 -22.88 10.54
CA PRO A 7 -27.78 -22.40 10.01
C PRO A 7 -28.06 -21.19 9.10
N ALA A 8 -27.37 -20.08 9.33
CA ALA A 8 -27.39 -18.90 8.48
C ALA A 8 -27.06 -19.34 7.06
N THR A 9 -27.97 -19.13 6.14
CA THR A 9 -27.77 -19.41 4.72
C THR A 9 -26.87 -18.32 4.15
N ALA A 10 -25.92 -18.68 3.28
CA ALA A 10 -24.90 -17.82 2.67
C ALA A 10 -25.46 -16.59 1.90
N GLU A 11 -26.79 -16.40 1.89
CA GLU A 11 -27.45 -15.26 1.23
C GLU A 11 -27.68 -14.04 2.17
N ASP A 12 -27.46 -14.20 3.51
CA ASP A 12 -27.76 -13.14 4.49
C ASP A 12 -26.61 -12.16 4.76
N GLU A 13 -25.44 -12.33 4.13
CA GLU A 13 -24.24 -11.49 4.41
C GLU A 13 -23.68 -10.75 3.20
N LEU A 14 -24.47 -10.53 2.16
CA LEU A 14 -24.01 -9.76 1.01
C LEU A 14 -24.13 -8.26 1.28
N MET A 15 -23.03 -7.54 1.10
CA MET A 15 -22.92 -6.10 1.36
C MET A 15 -22.67 -5.31 0.08
N LYS A 16 -23.06 -4.03 0.11
CA LYS A 16 -22.75 -3.06 -0.96
C LYS A 16 -21.33 -2.53 -0.79
N ILE A 17 -20.75 -1.96 -1.86
CA ILE A 17 -19.39 -1.42 -1.86
C ILE A 17 -19.13 -0.40 -0.73
N GLY A 18 -20.12 0.41 -0.35
CA GLY A 18 -19.97 1.36 0.76
C GLY A 18 -19.89 0.70 2.13
N GLU A 19 -20.57 -0.44 2.31
CA GLU A 19 -20.53 -1.25 3.54
C GLU A 19 -19.21 -2.01 3.60
N LEU A 20 -18.75 -2.59 2.49
CA LEU A 20 -17.45 -3.22 2.35
C LEU A 20 -16.31 -2.22 2.67
N ALA A 21 -16.41 -0.98 2.17
CA ALA A 21 -15.43 0.06 2.43
C ALA A 21 -15.31 0.38 3.93
N LYS A 22 -16.44 0.42 4.63
CA LYS A 22 -16.48 0.62 6.10
C LYS A 22 -15.90 -0.58 6.83
N ALA A 23 -16.33 -1.81 6.49
CA ALA A 23 -15.89 -3.03 7.13
C ALA A 23 -14.39 -3.28 6.97
N ALA A 24 -13.83 -3.04 5.77
CA ALA A 24 -12.41 -3.19 5.47
C ALA A 24 -11.58 -1.94 5.82
N HIS A 25 -12.17 -0.89 6.40
CA HIS A 25 -11.51 0.38 6.71
C HIS A 25 -10.73 0.96 5.51
N THR A 26 -11.36 1.02 4.34
CA THR A 26 -10.76 1.52 3.09
C THR A 26 -11.72 2.45 2.35
N GLN A 27 -11.26 3.05 1.24
CA GLN A 27 -12.08 3.91 0.40
C GLN A 27 -12.70 3.12 -0.76
N VAL A 28 -13.90 3.52 -1.21
CA VAL A 28 -14.59 2.91 -2.36
C VAL A 28 -13.71 2.93 -3.62
N GLU A 29 -12.99 4.02 -3.85
CA GLU A 29 -12.08 4.18 -4.98
C GLU A 29 -10.92 3.17 -4.92
N THR A 30 -10.42 2.88 -3.73
CA THR A 30 -9.38 1.87 -3.50
C THR A 30 -9.89 0.47 -3.82
N ILE A 31 -11.14 0.15 -3.42
CA ILE A 31 -11.77 -1.13 -3.77
C ILE A 31 -11.87 -1.28 -5.28
N ARG A 32 -12.39 -0.26 -5.97
CA ARG A 32 -12.50 -0.24 -7.44
C ARG A 32 -11.15 -0.35 -8.14
N TYR A 33 -10.11 0.23 -7.55
CA TYR A 33 -8.75 0.09 -8.04
C TYR A 33 -8.27 -1.36 -7.92
N TYR A 34 -8.43 -2.00 -6.76
CA TYR A 34 -8.05 -3.39 -6.57
C TYR A 34 -8.88 -4.39 -7.40
N GLU A 35 -10.15 -4.08 -7.69
CA GLU A 35 -10.95 -4.85 -8.66
C GLU A 35 -10.33 -4.80 -10.06
N ARG A 36 -9.97 -3.60 -10.55
CA ARG A 36 -9.32 -3.43 -11.85
C ARG A 36 -7.95 -4.12 -11.93
N GLU A 37 -7.22 -4.13 -10.83
CA GLU A 37 -5.94 -4.82 -10.71
C GLU A 37 -6.07 -6.34 -10.55
N GLY A 38 -7.29 -6.87 -10.50
CA GLY A 38 -7.55 -8.31 -10.35
C GLY A 38 -7.13 -8.88 -8.99
N LEU A 39 -7.07 -8.05 -7.95
CA LEU A 39 -6.70 -8.47 -6.59
C LEU A 39 -7.89 -8.97 -5.78
N LEU A 40 -9.11 -8.65 -6.20
CA LEU A 40 -10.35 -9.12 -5.58
C LEU A 40 -11.00 -10.20 -6.46
N PRO A 41 -11.68 -11.19 -5.86
CA PRO A 41 -12.43 -12.18 -6.60
C PRO A 41 -13.62 -11.53 -7.33
N GLU A 42 -14.19 -12.27 -8.27
CA GLU A 42 -15.39 -11.82 -8.95
C GLU A 42 -16.55 -11.69 -7.97
N THR A 43 -17.32 -10.62 -8.13
CA THR A 43 -18.45 -10.31 -7.26
C THR A 43 -19.77 -10.80 -7.87
N ALA A 44 -20.67 -11.31 -7.03
CA ALA A 44 -22.05 -11.55 -7.41
C ALA A 44 -22.71 -10.22 -7.82
N ARG A 45 -23.73 -10.30 -8.68
CA ARG A 45 -24.55 -9.15 -9.07
C ARG A 45 -26.01 -9.41 -8.76
N THR A 46 -26.70 -8.38 -8.30
CA THR A 46 -28.17 -8.43 -8.17
C THR A 46 -28.82 -8.35 -9.55
N ASP A 47 -30.13 -8.63 -9.62
CA ASP A 47 -30.97 -8.44 -10.82
C ASP A 47 -30.89 -7.00 -11.37
N GLY A 48 -30.64 -6.02 -10.52
CA GLY A 48 -30.38 -4.63 -10.88
C GLY A 48 -28.94 -4.33 -11.31
N ASN A 49 -28.10 -5.35 -11.55
CA ASN A 49 -26.69 -5.24 -11.97
C ASN A 49 -25.77 -4.54 -10.95
N TYR A 50 -26.14 -4.49 -9.66
CA TYR A 50 -25.27 -3.97 -8.60
C TYR A 50 -24.35 -5.08 -8.07
N ARG A 51 -23.04 -4.73 -7.89
CA ARG A 51 -22.07 -5.64 -7.28
C ARG A 51 -22.39 -5.86 -5.80
N MET A 52 -22.34 -7.11 -5.38
CA MET A 52 -22.52 -7.53 -4.00
C MET A 52 -21.27 -8.26 -3.52
N TYR A 53 -20.86 -7.99 -2.31
CA TYR A 53 -19.62 -8.46 -1.70
C TYR A 53 -19.93 -9.30 -0.48
N ALA A 54 -19.19 -10.40 -0.31
CA ALA A 54 -19.27 -11.27 0.85
C ALA A 54 -18.12 -10.99 1.84
N GLU A 55 -18.14 -11.63 3.00
CA GLU A 55 -17.11 -11.53 4.05
C GLU A 55 -15.70 -11.83 3.52
N GLU A 56 -15.57 -12.75 2.58
CA GLU A 56 -14.29 -13.06 1.92
C GLU A 56 -13.61 -11.83 1.28
N HIS A 57 -14.39 -10.86 0.80
CA HIS A 57 -13.88 -9.62 0.23
C HIS A 57 -13.34 -8.69 1.33
N VAL A 58 -13.96 -8.68 2.52
CA VAL A 58 -13.47 -7.95 3.70
C VAL A 58 -12.12 -8.50 4.13
N ASP A 59 -12.02 -9.82 4.27
CA ASP A 59 -10.79 -10.52 4.65
C ASP A 59 -9.67 -10.29 3.65
N ARG A 60 -10.00 -10.36 2.35
CA ARG A 60 -9.02 -10.14 1.30
C ARG A 60 -8.52 -8.71 1.26
N LEU A 61 -9.41 -7.72 1.41
CA LEU A 61 -9.03 -6.31 1.51
C LEU A 61 -8.18 -6.02 2.75
N SER A 62 -8.53 -6.62 3.88
CA SER A 62 -7.77 -6.50 5.12
C SER A 62 -6.37 -7.07 4.98
N PHE A 63 -6.23 -8.21 4.31
CA PHE A 63 -4.94 -8.82 3.97
C PHE A 63 -4.11 -7.90 3.05
N ILE A 64 -4.70 -7.42 1.94
CA ILE A 64 -4.03 -6.50 1.01
C ILE A 64 -3.54 -5.25 1.74
N ARG A 65 -4.40 -4.64 2.57
CA ARG A 65 -4.06 -3.46 3.35
C ARG A 65 -2.90 -3.72 4.32
N HIS A 66 -2.89 -4.90 4.98
CA HIS A 66 -1.79 -5.28 5.86
C HIS A 66 -0.47 -5.39 5.08
N CYS A 67 -0.45 -6.09 3.95
CA CYS A 67 0.72 -6.21 3.09
C CYS A 67 1.20 -4.83 2.58
N ARG A 68 0.26 -3.92 2.20
CA ARG A 68 0.59 -2.54 1.83
C ARG A 68 1.20 -1.76 2.99
N GLY A 69 0.78 -2.03 4.23
CA GLY A 69 1.39 -1.46 5.44
C GLY A 69 2.83 -1.94 5.68
N LEU A 70 3.20 -3.08 5.10
CA LEU A 70 4.58 -3.59 5.06
C LEU A 70 5.37 -3.08 3.85
N ASP A 71 4.85 -2.12 3.10
CA ASP A 71 5.43 -1.53 1.87
C ASP A 71 5.55 -2.51 0.68
N MET A 72 4.82 -3.62 0.70
CA MET A 72 4.79 -4.58 -0.40
C MET A 72 4.13 -4.01 -1.64
N THR A 73 4.65 -4.35 -2.80
CA THR A 73 4.10 -4.02 -4.12
C THR A 73 2.84 -4.82 -4.42
N LEU A 74 2.04 -4.39 -5.39
CA LEU A 74 0.85 -5.16 -5.81
C LEU A 74 1.22 -6.50 -6.43
N ASP A 75 2.39 -6.60 -7.09
CA ASP A 75 2.86 -7.84 -7.69
C ASP A 75 3.25 -8.87 -6.62
N GLU A 76 3.94 -8.45 -5.58
CA GLU A 76 4.23 -9.30 -4.40
C GLU A 76 2.92 -9.75 -3.74
N ILE A 77 1.96 -8.85 -3.57
CA ILE A 77 0.65 -9.17 -2.98
C ILE A 77 -0.14 -10.17 -3.84
N ARG A 78 -0.08 -10.07 -5.18
CA ARG A 78 -0.69 -11.06 -6.09
C ARG A 78 -0.13 -12.46 -5.85
N VAL A 79 1.19 -12.57 -5.71
CA VAL A 79 1.84 -13.85 -5.41
C VAL A 79 1.34 -14.41 -4.09
N LEU A 80 1.32 -13.60 -3.03
CA LEU A 80 0.84 -14.02 -1.71
C LEU A 80 -0.63 -14.45 -1.74
N LEU A 81 -1.49 -13.71 -2.44
CA LEU A 81 -2.91 -14.04 -2.59
C LEU A 81 -3.11 -15.35 -3.34
N ARG A 82 -2.31 -15.64 -4.39
CA ARG A 82 -2.35 -16.92 -5.08
C ARG A 82 -2.10 -18.09 -4.13
N PHE A 83 -1.08 -17.99 -3.27
CA PHE A 83 -0.79 -19.03 -2.27
C PHE A 83 -1.86 -19.11 -1.17
N LYS A 84 -2.45 -17.97 -0.79
CA LYS A 84 -3.59 -17.95 0.14
C LYS A 84 -4.80 -18.69 -0.43
N ASP A 85 -5.02 -18.58 -1.75
CA ASP A 85 -6.12 -19.23 -2.46
C ASP A 85 -5.83 -20.72 -2.78
N ALA A 86 -4.55 -21.16 -2.65
CA ALA A 86 -4.09 -22.53 -2.90
C ALA A 86 -3.37 -23.12 -1.66
N PRO A 87 -4.09 -23.41 -0.56
CA PRO A 87 -3.49 -23.75 0.75
C PRO A 87 -2.71 -25.08 0.77
N HIS A 88 -2.81 -25.88 -0.28
CA HIS A 88 -2.08 -27.16 -0.42
C HIS A 88 -0.77 -27.03 -1.20
N GLU A 89 -0.47 -25.86 -1.78
CA GLU A 89 0.79 -25.61 -2.47
C GLU A 89 1.94 -25.41 -1.47
N ASN A 90 3.15 -25.75 -1.92
CA ASN A 90 4.37 -25.54 -1.13
C ASN A 90 4.67 -24.03 -1.03
N CYS A 91 4.89 -23.54 0.19
CA CYS A 91 5.14 -22.13 0.46
C CYS A 91 6.60 -21.67 0.25
N ALA A 92 7.47 -22.45 -0.38
CA ALA A 92 8.86 -22.05 -0.60
C ALA A 92 8.97 -20.70 -1.31
N GLN A 93 8.18 -20.47 -2.36
CA GLN A 93 8.16 -19.19 -3.07
C GLN A 93 7.70 -18.01 -2.21
N VAL A 94 6.90 -18.25 -1.18
CA VAL A 94 6.51 -17.20 -0.21
C VAL A 94 7.70 -16.76 0.61
N ASN A 95 8.55 -17.72 1.04
CA ASN A 95 9.78 -17.42 1.77
C ASN A 95 10.77 -16.64 0.89
N ASP A 96 10.99 -17.11 -0.35
CA ASP A 96 11.88 -16.43 -1.31
C ASP A 96 11.43 -14.99 -1.56
N LEU A 97 10.13 -14.77 -1.75
CA LEU A 97 9.54 -13.43 -1.93
C LEU A 97 9.78 -12.54 -0.71
N LEU A 98 9.61 -13.08 0.51
CA LEU A 98 9.86 -12.33 1.74
C LEU A 98 11.34 -11.99 1.92
N ASP A 99 12.24 -12.89 1.57
CA ASP A 99 13.68 -12.65 1.64
C ASP A 99 14.08 -11.53 0.66
N GLU A 100 13.58 -11.54 -0.58
CA GLU A 100 13.77 -10.44 -1.55
C GLU A 100 13.20 -9.12 -1.03
N HIS A 101 12.00 -9.14 -0.44
CA HIS A 101 11.39 -7.95 0.11
C HIS A 101 12.19 -7.38 1.29
N ILE A 102 12.71 -8.22 2.18
CA ILE A 102 13.59 -7.82 3.28
C ILE A 102 14.84 -7.13 2.75
N ASP A 103 15.47 -7.63 1.67
CA ASP A 103 16.63 -7.01 1.04
C ASP A 103 16.29 -5.64 0.42
N HIS A 104 15.12 -5.50 -0.21
CA HIS A 104 14.62 -4.20 -0.69
C HIS A 104 14.46 -3.20 0.45
N VAL A 105 13.85 -3.61 1.56
CA VAL A 105 13.68 -2.77 2.76
C VAL A 105 15.04 -2.39 3.34
N ALA A 106 16.00 -3.32 3.45
CA ALA A 106 17.34 -3.05 3.94
C ALA A 106 18.08 -2.01 3.06
N THR A 107 17.91 -2.12 1.74
CA THR A 107 18.46 -1.15 0.79
C THR A 107 17.81 0.22 0.99
N ARG A 108 16.48 0.27 1.15
CA ARG A 108 15.76 1.52 1.38
C ARG A 108 16.17 2.21 2.67
N ILE A 109 16.42 1.44 3.74
CA ILE A 109 16.94 1.98 5.00
C ILE A 109 18.31 2.64 4.79
N LYS A 110 19.21 2.04 3.99
CA LYS A 110 20.52 2.65 3.67
C LYS A 110 20.38 3.96 2.91
N GLU A 111 19.47 4.00 1.92
CA GLU A 111 19.18 5.21 1.14
C GLU A 111 18.62 6.33 2.05
N LEU A 112 17.64 6.01 2.90
CA LEU A 112 17.05 6.99 3.84
C LEU A 112 18.08 7.51 4.84
N LYS A 113 18.95 6.66 5.37
CA LYS A 113 20.08 7.10 6.24
C LYS A 113 21.08 8.00 5.50
N ALA A 114 21.31 7.76 4.22
CA ALA A 114 22.17 8.64 3.41
C ALA A 114 21.51 10.00 3.21
N LEU A 115 20.21 10.02 2.87
CA LEU A 115 19.43 11.25 2.72
C LEU A 115 19.37 12.05 4.04
N GLU A 116 19.15 11.39 5.16
CA GLU A 116 19.18 12.02 6.49
C GLU A 116 20.52 12.74 6.76
N ARG A 117 21.64 12.06 6.44
CA ARG A 117 22.98 12.67 6.58
C ARG A 117 23.14 13.90 5.69
N GLN A 118 22.69 13.84 4.43
CA GLN A 118 22.72 14.96 3.51
C GLN A 118 21.93 16.16 4.03
N LEU A 119 20.72 15.92 4.54
CA LEU A 119 19.87 16.98 5.12
C LEU A 119 20.50 17.58 6.39
N LYS A 120 21.11 16.78 7.24
CA LYS A 120 21.85 17.28 8.43
C LYS A 120 23.02 18.16 8.01
N THR A 121 23.83 17.73 7.05
CA THR A 121 24.96 18.52 6.51
C THR A 121 24.48 19.85 5.92
N LEU A 122 23.38 19.82 5.15
CA LEU A 122 22.79 21.03 4.58
C LEU A 122 22.33 21.99 5.67
N ARG A 123 21.68 21.49 6.72
CA ARG A 123 21.25 22.31 7.86
C ARG A 123 22.42 22.92 8.64
N GLU A 124 23.52 22.19 8.81
CA GLU A 124 24.70 22.66 9.57
C GLU A 124 25.42 23.84 8.88
N ARG A 125 25.23 24.02 7.56
CA ARG A 125 25.81 25.14 6.81
C ARG A 125 25.14 26.46 7.12
N CYS A 126 23.95 26.48 7.72
CA CYS A 126 23.24 27.68 8.09
C CYS A 126 22.91 27.62 9.59
N ARG A 127 23.86 28.09 10.43
CA ARG A 127 23.75 28.04 11.89
C ARG A 127 23.03 29.24 12.51
N GLU A 128 22.95 30.35 11.80
CA GLU A 128 22.38 31.60 12.29
C GLU A 128 21.12 31.98 11.52
N SER A 129 20.17 32.58 12.25
CA SER A 129 18.95 33.11 11.62
C SER A 129 19.29 34.38 10.83
N GLN A 130 19.13 34.32 9.52
CA GLN A 130 19.38 35.43 8.59
C GLN A 130 18.13 35.71 7.75
N GLN A 131 18.14 36.80 6.97
CA GLN A 131 17.10 37.05 6.00
C GLN A 131 17.08 35.92 4.94
N ALA A 132 15.90 35.56 4.44
CA ALA A 132 15.74 34.49 3.46
C ALA A 132 16.61 34.69 2.21
N SER A 133 16.86 35.93 1.80
CA SER A 133 17.75 36.31 0.68
C SER A 133 19.22 35.93 0.91
N GLN A 134 19.63 35.74 2.15
CA GLN A 134 20.99 35.37 2.57
C GLN A 134 21.08 33.92 3.05
N CYS A 135 20.01 33.17 2.96
CA CYS A 135 19.95 31.79 3.41
C CYS A 135 20.74 30.86 2.49
N CYS A 136 21.88 30.35 2.96
CA CYS A 136 22.72 29.41 2.21
C CYS A 136 22.00 28.12 1.85
N ILE A 137 21.06 27.64 2.66
CA ILE A 137 20.26 26.45 2.35
C ILE A 137 19.40 26.69 1.11
N LEU A 138 18.68 27.82 1.06
CA LEU A 138 17.84 28.18 -0.10
C LEU A 138 18.68 28.38 -1.36
N THR A 139 19.85 29.00 -1.25
CA THR A 139 20.78 29.21 -2.36
C THR A 139 21.28 27.87 -2.90
N GLU A 140 21.67 26.93 -2.04
CA GLU A 140 22.16 25.62 -2.44
C GLU A 140 21.06 24.76 -3.08
N LEU A 141 19.87 24.71 -2.49
CA LEU A 141 18.72 24.01 -3.08
C LEU A 141 18.33 24.57 -4.46
N SER A 142 18.40 25.90 -4.61
CA SER A 142 18.11 26.57 -5.88
C SER A 142 19.21 26.31 -6.94
N SER A 143 20.46 26.22 -6.54
CA SER A 143 21.57 25.92 -7.47
C SER A 143 21.55 24.45 -7.91
N ALA A 144 21.29 23.52 -6.98
CA ALA A 144 21.16 22.10 -7.27
C ALA A 144 20.01 21.82 -8.24
N SER A 145 18.88 22.54 -8.13
CA SER A 145 17.73 22.38 -9.03
C SER A 145 18.06 22.77 -10.49
N ARG A 146 19.03 23.65 -10.73
CA ARG A 146 19.47 24.06 -12.07
C ARG A 146 20.42 23.05 -12.73
N GLN A 147 21.07 22.19 -11.95
CA GLN A 147 22.00 21.17 -12.45
C GLN A 147 21.29 19.86 -12.83
N VAL A 148 20.05 19.65 -12.38
CA VAL A 148 19.24 18.46 -12.71
C VAL A 148 18.51 18.71 -14.05
N HIS A 149 19.23 18.81 -15.15
CA HIS A 149 18.67 18.76 -16.51
C HIS A 149 19.15 17.52 -17.28
N GLU A 150 19.42 16.42 -16.57
CA GLU A 150 19.42 15.09 -17.19
C GLU A 150 18.23 14.28 -16.65
N PRO A 151 17.43 13.62 -17.51
CA PRO A 151 16.29 12.84 -17.06
C PRO A 151 16.81 11.59 -16.36
N ALA A 152 17.00 11.67 -15.04
CA ALA A 152 17.10 10.48 -14.22
C ALA A 152 15.79 9.71 -14.39
N THR A 153 15.89 8.49 -14.90
CA THR A 153 14.79 7.52 -14.96
C THR A 153 14.02 7.58 -13.65
N ARG A 154 12.76 7.98 -13.74
CA ARG A 154 11.83 8.06 -12.60
C ARG A 154 11.70 6.69 -11.95
N ARG A 155 12.50 6.41 -10.92
CA ARG A 155 12.16 5.38 -9.95
C ARG A 155 11.01 5.94 -9.13
N GLY A 156 9.86 5.27 -9.23
CA GLY A 156 8.60 5.75 -8.70
C GLY A 156 8.70 6.12 -7.22
N HIS A 157 8.38 7.37 -6.90
CA HIS A 157 8.02 7.76 -5.54
C HIS A 157 6.75 7.02 -5.16
N VAL A 158 6.85 6.15 -4.17
CA VAL A 158 5.70 5.54 -3.52
C VAL A 158 4.97 6.65 -2.76
N HIS A 159 3.86 7.15 -3.33
CA HIS A 159 2.94 8.01 -2.61
C HIS A 159 2.21 7.15 -1.56
N GLY A 160 2.59 7.27 -0.32
CA GLY A 160 1.94 6.47 0.73
C GLY A 160 2.32 6.73 2.16
N ALA A 161 2.94 7.85 2.53
CA ALA A 161 3.36 8.04 3.91
C ALA A 161 2.88 9.34 4.60
N HIS A 162 1.90 10.05 4.07
CA HIS A 162 1.37 11.23 4.78
C HIS A 162 -0.15 11.29 4.68
N SER A 163 -0.82 10.54 5.55
CA SER A 163 -2.17 10.87 6.04
C SER A 163 -2.38 10.19 7.39
N LEU A 164 -1.78 10.78 8.40
CA LEU A 164 -2.25 10.69 9.78
C LEU A 164 -2.51 12.11 10.25
N LYS A 165 -3.74 12.53 10.09
CA LYS A 165 -4.46 13.41 11.03
C LYS A 165 -5.93 13.11 10.89
#